data_b28c18d8410cf03a637fe14abca3c5c6
#
_entry.id   b28c18d8410cf03a637fe14abca3c5c6
#
_cell.length_a   1.000
_cell.length_b   1.000
_cell.length_c   1.000
_cell.angle_alpha   90.00
_cell.angle_beta   90.00
_cell.angle_gamma   90.00
#
_symmetry.space_group_name_H-M   'P 1'
#
loop_
_entity.id
_entity.type
_entity.pdbx_description
1 polymer ?
#
loop_
_entity_poly.entity_id
_entity_poly.type
_entity_poly.pdbx_seq_one_letter_code
_entity_poly.pdbx_strand_id
1 'polypeptide(L)'
;SSSLKPTLRLVVYEIDTENNTKQVLSAKEQEVYMGDIPLMTPGGTFVVNGVERVVVNQMHRSPGVFFDHDKGKTHASGKFLFNCRIIPNRGSWLDFEYDAKDLLYFRIDRKRKLPITTLLYALGYKRKEILEIFYDFKSFSLSKDKNLWVTKFNPDDYKRPLKLRNDLINSNDKKIVLKKGSKINFVIA
;
A
#
# COMPACT_ATOMS: atom_id res chain seq x y z
N SER A 1 -36.09 -28.16 7.33
CA SER A 1 -35.25 -27.54 6.27
C SER A 1 -36.09 -27.09 5.10
N SER A 2 -35.60 -26.15 4.34
CA SER A 2 -36.17 -25.67 3.10
C SER A 2 -35.10 -25.68 2.01
N SER A 3 -35.48 -26.02 0.80
CA SER A 3 -34.58 -26.05 -0.34
C SER A 3 -34.24 -24.63 -0.80
N LEU A 4 -32.99 -24.29 -0.92
CA LEU A 4 -32.50 -23.04 -1.51
C LEU A 4 -32.32 -23.22 -3.01
N LYS A 5 -33.18 -22.58 -3.79
CA LYS A 5 -33.15 -22.61 -5.26
C LYS A 5 -33.15 -21.18 -5.81
N PRO A 6 -32.00 -20.49 -5.79
CA PRO A 6 -31.90 -19.17 -6.37
C PRO A 6 -31.95 -19.24 -7.91
N THR A 7 -32.52 -18.23 -8.52
CA THR A 7 -32.39 -17.98 -9.95
C THR A 7 -31.09 -17.22 -10.20
N LEU A 8 -30.13 -17.85 -10.84
CA LEU A 8 -28.86 -17.23 -11.22
C LEU A 8 -28.98 -16.62 -12.62
N ARG A 9 -28.58 -15.38 -12.74
CA ARG A 9 -28.52 -14.66 -14.01
C ARG A 9 -27.07 -14.39 -14.39
N LEU A 10 -26.63 -15.01 -15.48
CA LEU A 10 -25.33 -14.74 -16.09
C LEU A 10 -25.50 -13.70 -17.20
N VAL A 11 -24.87 -12.55 -17.05
CA VAL A 11 -24.85 -11.51 -18.07
C VAL A 11 -23.44 -11.40 -18.64
N VAL A 12 -23.31 -11.63 -19.93
CA VAL A 12 -22.07 -11.46 -20.66
C VAL A 12 -22.06 -10.08 -21.29
N TYR A 13 -21.00 -9.32 -21.02
CA TYR A 13 -20.82 -7.97 -21.56
C TYR A 13 -19.73 -7.98 -22.61
N GLU A 14 -19.95 -7.29 -23.69
CA GLU A 14 -18.91 -6.81 -24.60
C GLU A 14 -18.41 -5.46 -24.09
N ILE A 15 -17.11 -5.35 -23.88
CA ILE A 15 -16.47 -4.14 -23.35
C ILE A 15 -15.68 -3.50 -24.48
N ASP A 16 -16.13 -2.34 -24.95
CA ASP A 16 -15.37 -1.49 -25.84
C ASP A 16 -14.36 -0.69 -25.01
N THR A 17 -13.09 -1.06 -25.13
CA THR A 17 -11.98 -0.41 -24.39
C THR A 17 -11.67 1.00 -24.86
N GLU A 18 -12.04 1.36 -26.11
CA GLU A 18 -11.79 2.70 -26.66
C GLU A 18 -12.79 3.73 -26.13
N ASN A 19 -14.08 3.35 -26.07
CA ASN A 19 -15.17 4.23 -25.65
C ASN A 19 -15.62 4.01 -24.21
N ASN A 20 -15.03 3.05 -23.51
CA ASN A 20 -15.38 2.67 -22.13
C ASN A 20 -16.87 2.32 -21.94
N THR A 21 -17.49 1.78 -23.00
CA THR A 21 -18.89 1.38 -23.02
C THR A 21 -19.04 -0.12 -22.81
N LYS A 22 -20.15 -0.53 -22.15
CA LYS A 22 -20.49 -1.94 -21.93
C LYS A 22 -21.83 -2.23 -22.60
N GLN A 23 -21.85 -3.19 -23.51
CA GLN A 23 -23.07 -3.68 -24.11
C GLN A 23 -23.35 -5.12 -23.64
N VAL A 24 -24.63 -5.45 -23.41
CA VAL A 24 -25.03 -6.79 -23.01
C VAL A 24 -25.03 -7.67 -24.26
N LEU A 25 -24.11 -8.63 -24.32
CA LEU A 25 -24.02 -9.58 -25.41
C LEU A 25 -25.07 -10.71 -25.26
N SER A 26 -25.20 -11.24 -24.05
CA SER A 26 -26.21 -12.28 -23.76
C SER A 26 -26.57 -12.26 -22.27
N ALA A 27 -27.78 -12.69 -21.96
CA ALA A 27 -28.25 -12.97 -20.62
C ALA A 27 -28.91 -14.34 -20.55
N LYS A 28 -28.45 -15.17 -19.62
CA LYS A 28 -29.03 -16.50 -19.37
C LYS A 28 -29.45 -16.59 -17.92
N GLU A 29 -30.64 -17.08 -17.68
CA GLU A 29 -31.17 -17.32 -16.34
C GLU A 29 -31.44 -18.80 -16.13
N GLN A 30 -31.13 -19.31 -14.96
CA GLN A 30 -31.37 -20.68 -14.58
C GLN A 30 -31.59 -20.76 -13.08
N GLU A 31 -32.59 -21.53 -12.66
CA GLU A 31 -32.79 -21.91 -11.28
C GLU A 31 -31.79 -23.04 -10.94
N VAL A 32 -31.02 -22.85 -9.86
CA VAL A 32 -29.99 -23.79 -9.43
C VAL A 32 -30.26 -24.19 -7.99
N TYR A 33 -30.33 -25.50 -7.74
CA TYR A 33 -30.42 -26.05 -6.39
C TYR A 33 -29.05 -25.92 -5.70
N MET A 34 -29.00 -25.16 -4.59
CA MET A 34 -27.75 -24.91 -3.82
C MET A 34 -27.65 -25.70 -2.53
N GLY A 35 -28.71 -26.40 -2.14
CA GLY A 35 -28.76 -27.16 -0.91
C GLY A 35 -29.99 -26.83 -0.06
N ASP A 36 -30.05 -27.44 1.13
CA ASP A 36 -31.10 -27.21 2.09
C ASP A 36 -30.62 -26.28 3.21
N ILE A 37 -31.50 -25.40 3.64
CA ILE A 37 -31.24 -24.49 4.78
C ILE A 37 -32.15 -24.94 5.94
N PRO A 38 -31.62 -25.12 7.16
CA PRO A 38 -32.45 -25.38 8.31
C PRO A 38 -33.34 -24.16 8.60
N LEU A 39 -34.63 -24.43 8.89
CA LEU A 39 -35.58 -23.39 9.27
C LEU A 39 -35.48 -23.09 10.76
N MET A 40 -35.67 -21.83 11.14
CA MET A 40 -35.74 -21.41 12.51
C MET A 40 -37.04 -21.92 13.15
N THR A 41 -36.94 -22.50 14.34
CA THR A 41 -38.09 -22.87 15.16
C THR A 41 -38.74 -21.65 15.81
N PRO A 42 -39.98 -21.71 16.31
CA PRO A 42 -40.60 -20.59 17.04
C PRO A 42 -39.78 -20.15 18.27
N GLY A 43 -38.98 -21.03 18.86
CA GLY A 43 -38.08 -20.72 19.97
C GLY A 43 -36.76 -20.04 19.58
N GLY A 44 -36.53 -19.77 18.29
CA GLY A 44 -35.32 -19.13 17.81
C GLY A 44 -34.14 -20.07 17.66
N THR A 45 -34.39 -21.36 17.59
CA THR A 45 -33.36 -22.41 17.43
C THR A 45 -33.41 -23.03 16.06
N PHE A 46 -32.36 -23.80 15.71
CA PHE A 46 -32.25 -24.59 14.50
C PHE A 46 -31.97 -26.04 14.86
N VAL A 47 -32.60 -26.95 14.16
CA VAL A 47 -32.28 -28.39 14.31
C VAL A 47 -31.27 -28.78 13.25
N VAL A 48 -30.07 -29.12 13.68
CA VAL A 48 -28.95 -29.54 12.81
C VAL A 48 -28.44 -30.89 13.28
N ASN A 49 -28.51 -31.89 12.37
CA ASN A 49 -28.17 -33.29 12.66
C ASN A 49 -28.89 -33.85 13.91
N GLY A 50 -30.19 -33.55 14.03
CA GLY A 50 -31.03 -34.02 15.13
C GLY A 50 -30.81 -33.31 16.47
N VAL A 51 -29.91 -32.32 16.54
CA VAL A 51 -29.62 -31.56 17.73
C VAL A 51 -30.12 -30.11 17.57
N GLU A 52 -30.84 -29.62 18.58
CA GLU A 52 -31.28 -28.24 18.64
C GLU A 52 -30.10 -27.33 18.96
N ARG A 53 -29.88 -26.31 18.12
CA ARG A 53 -28.75 -25.40 18.19
C ARG A 53 -29.20 -23.95 18.09
N VAL A 54 -28.45 -23.06 18.72
CA VAL A 54 -28.66 -21.60 18.67
C VAL A 54 -27.45 -20.94 18.03
N VAL A 55 -27.70 -19.96 17.18
CA VAL A 55 -26.64 -19.13 16.60
C VAL A 55 -26.18 -18.12 17.66
N VAL A 56 -24.90 -18.15 17.99
CA VAL A 56 -24.28 -17.23 18.95
C VAL A 56 -23.40 -16.25 18.19
N ASN A 57 -23.60 -14.95 18.45
CA ASN A 57 -22.77 -13.90 17.89
C ASN A 57 -21.36 -13.95 18.51
N GLN A 58 -20.35 -13.85 17.69
CA GLN A 58 -18.96 -13.73 18.12
C GLN A 58 -18.46 -12.32 17.87
N MET A 59 -17.77 -11.77 18.87
CA MET A 59 -17.06 -10.50 18.71
C MET A 59 -15.75 -10.75 17.93
N HIS A 60 -15.51 -9.99 16.88
CA HIS A 60 -14.27 -10.01 16.14
C HIS A 60 -13.79 -8.59 15.84
N ARG A 61 -12.52 -8.44 15.49
CA ARG A 61 -11.98 -7.15 15.08
C ARG A 61 -12.66 -6.71 13.78
N SER A 62 -13.15 -5.47 13.75
CA SER A 62 -13.78 -4.89 12.56
C SER A 62 -12.81 -4.91 11.36
N PRO A 63 -13.31 -5.08 10.14
CA PRO A 63 -12.50 -4.83 8.95
C PRO A 63 -12.00 -3.38 8.93
N GLY A 64 -10.79 -3.19 8.44
CA GLY A 64 -10.18 -1.86 8.37
C GLY A 64 -8.65 -1.91 8.38
N VAL A 65 -8.05 -0.74 8.51
CA VAL A 65 -6.61 -0.53 8.57
C VAL A 65 -6.24 -0.10 10.00
N PHE A 66 -5.34 -0.83 10.62
CA PHE A 66 -4.90 -0.61 11.99
C PHE A 66 -3.41 -0.32 12.02
N PHE A 67 -3.02 0.82 12.59
CA PHE A 67 -1.63 1.18 12.82
C PHE A 67 -1.30 0.99 14.28
N ASP A 68 -0.13 0.40 14.55
CA ASP A 68 0.35 0.15 15.90
C ASP A 68 1.88 0.21 15.95
N HIS A 69 2.45 0.13 17.14
CA HIS A 69 3.89 0.04 17.38
C HIS A 69 4.21 -0.77 18.63
N ASP A 70 5.42 -1.30 18.70
CA ASP A 70 5.89 -2.17 19.81
C ASP A 70 6.26 -1.44 21.11
N LYS A 71 6.13 -0.11 21.16
CA LYS A 71 6.56 0.77 22.28
C LYS A 71 8.06 0.64 22.63
N GLY A 72 8.88 0.26 21.65
CA GLY A 72 10.33 0.11 21.82
C GLY A 72 10.75 -1.11 22.65
N LYS A 73 9.85 -2.09 22.85
CA LYS A 73 10.14 -3.28 23.66
C LYS A 73 10.93 -4.35 22.94
N THR A 74 10.84 -4.41 21.62
CA THR A 74 11.40 -5.50 20.80
C THR A 74 12.90 -5.32 20.56
N HIS A 75 13.39 -4.09 20.49
CA HIS A 75 14.80 -3.81 20.18
C HIS A 75 15.51 -3.11 21.34
N ALA A 76 16.74 -3.55 21.67
CA ALA A 76 17.53 -3.02 22.79
C ALA A 76 17.80 -1.51 22.74
N SER A 77 17.76 -0.90 21.56
CA SER A 77 17.92 0.57 21.40
C SER A 77 16.69 1.39 21.79
N GLY A 78 15.57 0.76 22.18
CA GLY A 78 14.31 1.46 22.47
C GLY A 78 13.63 2.05 21.23
N LYS A 79 14.05 1.68 20.03
CA LYS A 79 13.47 2.15 18.78
C LYS A 79 12.06 1.63 18.60
N PHE A 80 11.10 2.52 18.28
CA PHE A 80 9.73 2.12 17.95
C PHE A 80 9.70 1.43 16.58
N LEU A 81 9.20 0.19 16.57
CA LEU A 81 8.94 -0.55 15.34
C LEU A 81 7.44 -0.42 15.02
N PHE A 82 7.16 0.32 13.97
CA PHE A 82 5.78 0.53 13.51
C PHE A 82 5.31 -0.66 12.69
N ASN A 83 4.03 -0.96 12.83
CA ASN A 83 3.35 -1.97 12.04
C ASN A 83 1.98 -1.47 11.59
N CYS A 84 1.48 -2.08 10.53
CA CYS A 84 0.15 -1.82 10.01
C CYS A 84 -0.50 -3.15 9.64
N ARG A 85 -1.78 -3.29 9.97
CA ARG A 85 -2.56 -4.48 9.63
C ARG A 85 -3.81 -4.08 8.86
N ILE A 86 -3.98 -4.69 7.69
CA ILE A 86 -5.19 -4.55 6.89
C ILE A 86 -6.04 -5.81 7.08
N ILE A 87 -7.23 -5.63 7.60
CA ILE A 87 -8.21 -6.68 7.83
C ILE A 87 -9.35 -6.48 6.84
N PRO A 88 -9.55 -7.39 5.86
CA PRO A 88 -10.66 -7.32 4.94
C PRO A 88 -11.96 -7.84 5.58
N ASN A 89 -13.11 -7.56 4.97
CA ASN A 89 -14.38 -8.17 5.35
C ASN A 89 -14.33 -9.69 5.21
N ARG A 90 -13.68 -10.16 4.14
CA ARG A 90 -13.51 -11.58 3.84
C ARG A 90 -12.19 -11.77 3.11
N GLY A 91 -11.36 -12.67 3.59
CA GLY A 91 -10.07 -13.01 2.99
C GLY A 91 -8.91 -12.94 3.97
N SER A 92 -7.72 -13.01 3.41
CA SER A 92 -6.47 -13.05 4.14
C SER A 92 -6.08 -11.69 4.72
N TRP A 93 -5.51 -11.69 5.91
CA TRP A 93 -4.98 -10.47 6.52
C TRP A 93 -3.63 -10.12 5.89
N LEU A 94 -3.39 -8.81 5.76
CA LEU A 94 -2.14 -8.27 5.26
C LEU A 94 -1.48 -7.44 6.37
N ASP A 95 -0.31 -7.90 6.81
CA ASP A 95 0.47 -7.22 7.84
C ASP A 95 1.71 -6.57 7.22
N PHE A 96 1.99 -5.32 7.61
CA PHE A 96 3.22 -4.60 7.28
C PHE A 96 4.02 -4.37 8.55
N GLU A 97 5.32 -4.59 8.50
CA GLU A 97 6.20 -4.46 9.66
C GLU A 97 7.50 -3.75 9.27
N TYR A 98 7.91 -2.76 10.07
CA TYR A 98 9.26 -2.23 10.00
C TYR A 98 10.22 -3.08 10.83
N ASP A 99 11.39 -3.29 10.30
CA ASP A 99 12.51 -3.91 11.00
C ASP A 99 13.35 -2.81 11.70
N ALA A 100 14.26 -3.20 12.59
CA ALA A 100 15.19 -2.31 13.27
C ALA A 100 16.12 -1.51 12.33
N LYS A 101 16.30 -1.99 11.09
CA LYS A 101 17.08 -1.34 10.03
C LYS A 101 16.26 -0.40 9.14
N ASP A 102 15.01 -0.08 9.54
CA ASP A 102 14.04 0.70 8.74
C ASP A 102 13.65 0.06 7.41
N LEU A 103 13.76 -1.25 7.30
CA LEU A 103 13.28 -1.99 6.15
C LEU A 103 11.83 -2.41 6.37
N LEU A 104 10.99 -2.17 5.36
CA LEU A 104 9.57 -2.51 5.39
C LEU A 104 9.34 -3.88 4.77
N TYR A 105 8.64 -4.74 5.51
CA TYR A 105 8.23 -6.07 5.10
C TYR A 105 6.73 -6.22 5.15
N PHE A 106 6.20 -7.20 4.43
CA PHE A 106 4.82 -7.59 4.52
C PHE A 106 4.67 -9.10 4.74
N ARG A 107 3.51 -9.49 5.29
CA ARG A 107 3.07 -10.89 5.45
C ARG A 107 1.62 -11.02 5.01
N ILE A 108 1.29 -12.17 4.46
CA ILE A 108 -0.08 -12.58 4.18
C ILE A 108 -0.39 -13.74 5.10
N ASP A 109 -1.49 -13.65 5.88
CA ASP A 109 -1.93 -14.67 6.84
C ASP A 109 -0.84 -15.15 7.79
N ARG A 110 -0.01 -14.22 8.30
CA ARG A 110 1.11 -14.50 9.21
C ARG A 110 2.16 -15.49 8.69
N LYS A 111 2.20 -15.73 7.37
CA LYS A 111 3.23 -16.53 6.73
C LYS A 111 4.59 -15.82 6.72
N ARG A 112 5.55 -16.33 5.95
CA ARG A 112 6.90 -15.75 5.84
C ARG A 112 6.83 -14.29 5.40
N LYS A 113 7.61 -13.43 6.05
CA LYS A 113 7.75 -12.02 5.66
C LYS A 113 8.56 -11.88 4.38
N LEU A 114 8.12 -10.97 3.51
CA LEU A 114 8.75 -10.62 2.25
C LEU A 114 8.98 -9.11 2.20
N PRO A 115 10.00 -8.63 1.47
CA PRO A 115 10.20 -7.19 1.27
C PRO A 115 9.00 -6.55 0.58
N ILE A 116 8.64 -5.32 1.00
CA ILE A 116 7.48 -4.60 0.44
C ILE A 116 7.56 -4.40 -1.07
N THR A 117 8.79 -4.24 -1.60
CA THR A 117 9.01 -4.08 -3.04
C THR A 117 8.48 -5.24 -3.86
N THR A 118 8.49 -6.46 -3.31
CA THR A 118 7.91 -7.65 -3.97
C THR A 118 6.40 -7.49 -4.16
N LEU A 119 5.70 -6.96 -3.16
CA LEU A 119 4.26 -6.67 -3.26
C LEU A 119 3.98 -5.59 -4.30
N LEU A 120 4.76 -4.51 -4.30
CA LEU A 120 4.59 -3.41 -5.25
C LEU A 120 4.82 -3.86 -6.69
N TYR A 121 5.81 -4.72 -6.94
CA TYR A 121 6.01 -5.32 -8.25
C TYR A 121 4.86 -6.24 -8.66
N ALA A 122 4.32 -7.02 -7.72
CA ALA A 122 3.16 -7.87 -7.98
C ALA A 122 1.89 -7.06 -8.31
N LEU A 123 1.78 -5.84 -7.77
CA LEU A 123 0.73 -4.88 -8.10
C LEU A 123 0.94 -4.17 -9.45
N GLY A 124 2.07 -4.42 -10.14
CA GLY A 124 2.36 -3.88 -11.45
C GLY A 124 3.22 -2.61 -11.47
N TYR A 125 3.63 -2.10 -10.31
CA TYR A 125 4.49 -0.91 -10.25
C TYR A 125 5.90 -1.21 -10.77
N LYS A 126 6.43 -0.32 -11.60
CA LYS A 126 7.82 -0.38 -12.06
C LYS A 126 8.75 0.30 -11.05
N ARG A 127 10.03 -0.06 -11.09
CA ARG A 127 11.05 0.50 -10.17
C ARG A 127 11.07 2.03 -10.15
N LYS A 128 10.92 2.67 -11.32
CA LYS A 128 10.90 4.12 -11.43
C LYS A 128 9.69 4.72 -10.71
N GLU A 129 8.51 4.15 -10.94
CA GLU A 129 7.25 4.59 -10.33
C GLU A 129 7.29 4.45 -8.80
N ILE A 130 7.84 3.34 -8.28
CA ILE A 130 8.02 3.15 -6.84
C ILE A 130 8.91 4.25 -6.25
N LEU A 131 10.02 4.57 -6.92
CA LEU A 131 10.89 5.64 -6.45
C LEU A 131 10.19 7.00 -6.49
N GLU A 132 9.43 7.30 -7.56
CA GLU A 132 8.68 8.56 -7.71
C GLU A 132 7.58 8.73 -6.67
N ILE A 133 6.95 7.63 -6.20
CA ILE A 133 5.91 7.67 -5.16
C ILE A 133 6.50 7.93 -3.77
N PHE A 134 7.64 7.32 -3.44
CA PHE A 134 8.16 7.31 -2.07
C PHE A 134 9.31 8.29 -1.81
N TYR A 135 9.86 8.89 -2.83
CA TYR A 135 11.01 9.79 -2.70
C TYR A 135 10.83 11.07 -3.50
N ASP A 136 11.30 12.16 -2.93
CA ASP A 136 11.39 13.43 -3.65
C ASP A 136 12.54 13.37 -4.65
N PHE A 137 12.28 13.83 -5.86
CA PHE A 137 13.27 13.88 -6.93
C PHE A 137 13.84 15.26 -7.12
N LYS A 138 15.13 15.31 -7.30
CA LYS A 138 15.83 16.52 -7.70
C LYS A 138 16.34 16.37 -9.13
N SER A 139 15.88 17.23 -10.03
CA SER A 139 16.31 17.21 -11.42
C SER A 139 17.62 17.98 -11.58
N PHE A 140 18.58 17.35 -12.23
CA PHE A 140 19.84 17.96 -12.63
C PHE A 140 19.94 17.93 -14.15
N SER A 141 20.29 19.04 -14.76
CA SER A 141 20.64 19.13 -16.18
C SER A 141 22.16 19.28 -16.33
N LEU A 142 22.70 18.68 -17.38
CA LEU A 142 24.10 18.85 -17.70
C LEU A 142 24.26 20.15 -18.51
N SER A 143 25.23 20.98 -18.14
CA SER A 143 25.49 22.21 -18.90
C SER A 143 25.95 21.89 -20.32
N LYS A 144 25.83 22.88 -21.24
CA LYS A 144 26.27 22.71 -22.64
C LYS A 144 27.75 22.28 -22.74
N ASP A 145 28.58 22.75 -21.84
CA ASP A 145 30.01 22.41 -21.77
C ASP A 145 30.27 21.03 -21.13
N LYS A 146 29.22 20.28 -20.75
CA LYS A 146 29.24 18.95 -20.14
C LYS A 146 30.10 18.80 -18.86
N ASN A 147 30.49 19.91 -18.27
CA ASN A 147 31.37 19.93 -17.08
C ASN A 147 30.66 20.26 -15.79
N LEU A 148 29.44 20.82 -15.84
CA LEU A 148 28.69 21.28 -14.67
C LEU A 148 27.27 20.70 -14.64
N TRP A 149 26.85 20.29 -13.45
CA TRP A 149 25.47 19.92 -13.17
C TRP A 149 24.71 21.15 -12.67
N VAL A 150 23.60 21.46 -13.35
CA VAL A 150 22.72 22.59 -13.02
C VAL A 150 21.40 22.07 -12.46
N THR A 151 20.98 22.64 -11.34
CA THR A 151 19.67 22.35 -10.73
C THR A 151 19.04 23.63 -10.21
N LYS A 152 17.71 23.59 -10.03
CA LYS A 152 17.01 24.68 -9.35
C LYS A 152 17.45 24.71 -7.88
N PHE A 153 17.88 25.86 -7.42
CA PHE A 153 18.30 26.05 -6.03
C PHE A 153 17.07 26.09 -5.12
N ASN A 154 17.11 25.30 -4.03
CA ASN A 154 16.09 25.31 -2.98
C ASN A 154 16.79 25.33 -1.62
N PRO A 155 16.59 26.37 -0.78
CA PRO A 155 17.17 26.44 0.57
C PRO A 155 16.80 25.27 1.47
N ASP A 156 15.60 24.68 1.32
CA ASP A 156 15.15 23.56 2.12
C ASP A 156 16.03 22.31 1.99
N ASP A 157 16.75 22.16 0.89
CA ASP A 157 17.67 21.04 0.68
C ASP A 157 18.87 21.07 1.65
N TYR A 158 19.12 22.23 2.29
CA TYR A 158 20.26 22.48 3.16
C TYR A 158 19.89 22.55 4.65
N LYS A 159 18.74 21.99 5.05
CA LYS A 159 18.37 21.84 6.48
C LYS A 159 19.44 21.08 7.28
N ARG A 160 20.13 20.14 6.62
CA ARG A 160 21.35 19.53 7.16
C ARG A 160 22.57 20.20 6.54
N PRO A 161 23.50 20.73 7.35
CA PRO A 161 24.70 21.39 6.83
C PRO A 161 25.50 20.47 5.91
N LEU A 162 25.84 20.97 4.71
CA LEU A 162 26.64 20.26 3.72
C LEU A 162 27.95 21.00 3.49
N LYS A 163 29.07 20.28 3.47
CA LYS A 163 30.37 20.82 3.05
C LYS A 163 30.53 20.70 1.55
N LEU A 164 30.72 21.82 0.86
CA LEU A 164 30.86 21.85 -0.58
C LEU A 164 32.16 21.17 -1.04
N ARG A 165 32.06 20.25 -1.98
CA ARG A 165 33.22 19.58 -2.60
C ARG A 165 33.80 20.37 -3.76
N ASN A 166 33.01 21.23 -4.41
CA ASN A 166 33.37 22.12 -5.51
C ASN A 166 32.74 23.50 -5.27
N ASP A 167 33.17 24.50 -6.04
CA ASP A 167 32.59 25.84 -5.97
C ASP A 167 31.11 25.80 -6.41
N LEU A 168 30.27 26.54 -5.69
CA LEU A 168 28.89 26.78 -6.06
C LEU A 168 28.85 28.03 -6.94
N ILE A 169 28.40 27.85 -8.18
CA ILE A 169 28.38 28.88 -9.22
C ILE A 169 26.94 29.16 -9.60
N ASN A 170 26.57 30.45 -9.72
CA ASN A 170 25.29 30.82 -10.29
C ASN A 170 25.32 30.61 -11.81
N SER A 171 24.34 29.86 -12.32
CA SER A 171 24.28 29.49 -13.75
C SER A 171 24.04 30.69 -14.68
N ASN A 172 23.42 31.77 -14.19
CA ASN A 172 23.04 32.92 -15.02
C ASN A 172 24.21 33.88 -15.27
N ASP A 173 24.93 34.23 -14.21
CA ASP A 173 26.02 35.25 -14.25
C ASP A 173 27.41 34.63 -14.06
N LYS A 174 27.49 33.32 -13.94
CA LYS A 174 28.73 32.52 -13.76
C LYS A 174 29.60 32.99 -12.55
N LYS A 175 29.02 33.71 -11.61
CA LYS A 175 29.71 34.12 -10.40
C LYS A 175 29.79 33.03 -9.37
N ILE A 176 30.90 32.92 -8.66
CA ILE A 176 31.07 32.00 -7.54
C ILE A 176 30.28 32.55 -6.37
N VAL A 177 29.26 31.82 -5.93
CA VAL A 177 28.43 32.16 -4.76
C VAL A 177 29.11 31.69 -3.47
N LEU A 178 29.61 30.46 -3.46
CA LEU A 178 30.35 29.87 -2.34
C LEU A 178 31.53 29.06 -2.86
N LYS A 179 32.68 29.20 -2.20
CA LYS A 179 33.91 28.47 -2.55
C LYS A 179 33.89 27.04 -2.03
N LYS A 180 34.63 26.17 -2.69
CA LYS A 180 34.96 24.82 -2.24
C LYS A 180 35.39 24.81 -0.79
N GLY A 181 34.87 23.84 -0.02
CA GLY A 181 35.18 23.71 1.42
C GLY A 181 34.27 24.49 2.36
N SER A 182 33.50 25.46 1.86
CA SER A 182 32.51 26.19 2.65
C SER A 182 31.37 25.26 3.09
N LYS A 183 30.81 25.51 4.28
CA LYS A 183 29.58 24.85 4.74
C LYS A 183 28.40 25.69 4.30
N ILE A 184 27.44 25.02 3.64
CA ILE A 184 26.13 25.59 3.33
C ILE A 184 25.10 24.98 4.29
N ASN A 185 24.26 25.81 4.88
CA ASN A 185 23.12 25.43 5.71
C ASN A 185 21.92 26.28 5.32
N PHE A 186 20.75 26.02 5.89
CA PHE A 186 19.51 26.74 5.59
C PHE A 186 19.60 28.27 5.80
N VAL A 187 20.46 28.75 6.73
CA VAL A 187 20.62 30.18 7.03
C VAL A 187 21.50 30.88 5.99
N ILE A 188 22.45 30.16 5.39
CA ILE A 188 23.38 30.68 4.39
C ILE A 188 22.82 30.48 2.97
N ALA A 189 21.91 29.57 2.80
CA ALA A 189 21.23 29.29 1.54
C ALA A 189 20.09 30.27 1.27
#